data_c11f34a3eb666a7c0b4b1dd6cf7ab0ed
#
_entry.id   c11f34a3eb666a7c0b4b1dd6cf7ab0ed
#
_cell.length_a   1.000
_cell.length_b   1.000
_cell.length_c   1.000
_cell.angle_alpha   90.00
_cell.angle_beta   90.00
_cell.angle_gamma   90.00
#
_symmetry.space_group_name_H-M   'P 1'
#
loop_
_entity.id
_entity.type
_entity.pdbx_description
1 polymer ?
#
loop_
_entity_poly.entity_id
_entity_poly.type
_entity_poly.pdbx_seq_one_letter_code
_entity_poly.pdbx_strand_id
1 'polypeptide(L)'
;MYQSEKCHQLQKQYSGEYASPQEAFAAVGQTMNFPKMSMLLKQVKDYRGEGMAASLFYEGKVAEAIALTVEWNKRNLERQEVERRLSSKDIEELKTITLFLNDHYAQDVTIEELTKIACMGATKLQSTFKQYNGCTITEYIQQRRMSQAEYLLAHTDLNVGQVAITVGYTKASRFAELFRKSTGILPAEYRKMAQK
;
A
#
# COMPACT_ATOMS: atom_id res chain seq x y z
N MET A 1 7.17 -7.58 33.41
CA MET A 1 8.11 -6.48 33.72
C MET A 1 9.07 -6.18 32.57
N TYR A 2 9.64 -7.17 31.88
CA TYR A 2 10.59 -6.99 30.75
C TYR A 2 10.01 -6.29 29.48
N GLN A 3 8.73 -6.48 29.19
CA GLN A 3 8.06 -5.85 28.02
C GLN A 3 7.85 -4.33 28.17
N SER A 4 7.71 -3.83 29.41
CA SER A 4 7.51 -2.40 29.69
C SER A 4 8.78 -1.58 29.44
N GLU A 5 9.96 -2.11 29.75
CA GLU A 5 11.23 -1.39 29.59
C GLU A 5 11.66 -1.27 28.12
N LYS A 6 11.46 -2.32 27.31
CA LYS A 6 11.74 -2.26 25.87
C LYS A 6 10.81 -1.31 25.11
N CYS A 7 9.52 -1.27 25.48
CA CYS A 7 8.58 -0.26 24.98
C CYS A 7 9.02 1.15 25.34
N HIS A 8 9.47 1.39 26.56
CA HIS A 8 9.99 2.69 26.99
C HIS A 8 11.32 3.08 26.31
N GLN A 9 12.20 2.11 26.01
CA GLN A 9 13.43 2.39 25.26
C GLN A 9 13.13 2.77 23.80
N LEU A 10 12.21 2.05 23.15
CA LEU A 10 11.75 2.40 21.80
C LEU A 10 11.05 3.76 21.80
N GLN A 11 10.24 4.05 22.83
CA GLN A 11 9.58 5.34 23.00
C GLN A 11 10.57 6.52 23.12
N LYS A 12 11.70 6.33 23.87
CA LYS A 12 12.77 7.34 23.97
C LYS A 12 13.54 7.54 22.66
N GLN A 13 13.72 6.48 21.89
CA GLN A 13 14.49 6.52 20.65
C GLN A 13 13.69 7.17 19.49
N TYR A 14 12.36 7.13 19.54
CA TYR A 14 11.46 7.63 18.50
C TYR A 14 10.54 8.79 18.96
N SER A 15 10.90 9.48 20.04
CA SER A 15 10.08 10.54 20.69
C SER A 15 9.99 11.87 19.92
N GLY A 16 9.99 11.85 18.59
CA GLY A 16 9.86 13.05 17.77
C GLY A 16 8.47 13.27 17.15
N GLU A 17 7.68 12.23 16.88
CA GLU A 17 6.43 12.36 16.12
C GLU A 17 5.17 11.86 16.85
N TYR A 18 5.28 10.89 17.78
CA TYR A 18 4.13 10.36 18.56
C TYR A 18 4.54 10.09 20.00
N ALA A 19 3.72 10.54 20.95
CA ALA A 19 3.99 10.36 22.38
C ALA A 19 3.77 8.91 22.85
N SER A 20 3.00 8.09 22.11
CA SER A 20 2.79 6.68 22.42
C SER A 20 2.38 5.83 21.20
N PRO A 21 2.63 4.49 21.21
CA PRO A 21 2.09 3.58 20.20
C PRO A 21 0.55 3.66 20.08
N GLN A 22 -0.17 3.91 21.19
CA GLN A 22 -1.62 4.06 21.19
C GLN A 22 -2.07 5.27 20.37
N GLU A 23 -1.37 6.40 20.44
CA GLU A 23 -1.67 7.58 19.61
C GLU A 23 -1.43 7.30 18.14
N ALA A 24 -0.35 6.60 17.82
CA ALA A 24 -0.08 6.16 16.45
C ALA A 24 -1.18 5.23 15.92
N PHE A 25 -1.68 4.29 16.73
CA PHE A 25 -2.79 3.41 16.35
C PHE A 25 -4.15 4.13 16.33
N ALA A 26 -4.41 5.08 17.21
CA ALA A 26 -5.65 5.85 17.21
C ALA A 26 -5.80 6.75 15.98
N ALA A 27 -4.69 7.23 15.42
CA ALA A 27 -4.68 8.00 14.18
C ALA A 27 -5.03 7.15 12.93
N VAL A 28 -5.02 5.82 13.09
CA VAL A 28 -5.37 4.85 12.05
C VAL A 28 -6.90 4.68 12.05
N GLY A 29 -7.60 5.40 11.17
CA GLY A 29 -9.07 5.36 11.06
C GLY A 29 -9.61 4.00 10.61
N GLN A 30 -10.90 3.75 10.86
CA GLN A 30 -11.59 2.47 10.66
C GLN A 30 -11.69 1.98 9.20
N THR A 31 -11.32 2.77 8.20
CA THR A 31 -11.50 2.49 6.76
C THR A 31 -10.17 2.31 6.03
N MET A 32 -9.24 1.56 6.58
CA MET A 32 -7.91 1.45 6.01
C MET A 32 -7.75 0.34 4.99
N ASN A 33 -7.46 0.73 3.77
CA ASN A 33 -6.79 -0.15 2.83
C ASN A 33 -5.26 -0.08 3.10
N PHE A 34 -4.79 -0.97 3.99
CA PHE A 34 -3.38 -1.06 4.38
C PHE A 34 -2.82 -2.46 4.07
N PRO A 35 -2.52 -2.74 2.79
CA PRO A 35 -2.16 -4.09 2.34
C PRO A 35 -0.97 -4.68 3.10
N LYS A 36 0.07 -3.89 3.38
CA LYS A 36 1.25 -4.34 4.14
C LYS A 36 0.88 -4.80 5.55
N MET A 37 -0.01 -4.08 6.24
CA MET A 37 -0.50 -4.48 7.57
C MET A 37 -1.35 -5.75 7.48
N SER A 38 -2.19 -5.87 6.47
CA SER A 38 -3.00 -7.09 6.25
C SER A 38 -2.12 -8.31 6.00
N MET A 39 -1.05 -8.17 5.23
CA MET A 39 -0.05 -9.25 5.02
C MET A 39 0.66 -9.62 6.33
N LEU A 40 1.08 -8.62 7.11
CA LEU A 40 1.70 -8.85 8.42
C LEU A 40 0.76 -9.61 9.36
N LEU A 41 -0.50 -9.19 9.45
CA LEU A 41 -1.51 -9.86 10.29
C LEU A 41 -1.77 -11.30 9.82
N LYS A 42 -1.77 -11.56 8.51
CA LYS A 42 -1.87 -12.92 7.97
C LYS A 42 -0.66 -13.76 8.42
N GLN A 43 0.56 -13.25 8.31
CA GLN A 43 1.76 -13.96 8.77
C GLN A 43 1.69 -14.29 10.27
N VAL A 44 1.21 -13.35 11.10
CA VAL A 44 0.99 -13.55 12.54
C VAL A 44 -0.04 -14.64 12.79
N LYS A 45 -1.16 -14.64 12.05
CA LYS A 45 -2.23 -15.63 12.16
C LYS A 45 -1.78 -17.05 11.77
N ASP A 46 -0.95 -17.15 10.74
CA ASP A 46 -0.55 -18.44 10.16
C ASP A 46 0.66 -19.05 10.86
N TYR A 47 1.37 -18.30 11.72
CA TYR A 47 2.52 -18.81 12.45
C TYR A 47 2.14 -19.80 13.55
N ARG A 48 2.89 -20.91 13.64
CA ARG A 48 2.62 -22.04 14.56
C ARG A 48 3.85 -22.44 15.39
N GLY A 49 4.90 -21.62 15.39
CA GLY A 49 6.08 -21.88 16.23
C GLY A 49 5.79 -21.69 17.71
N GLU A 50 6.62 -22.29 18.56
CA GLU A 50 6.50 -22.25 20.02
C GLU A 50 7.80 -21.81 20.69
N GLY A 51 7.74 -21.52 21.99
CA GLY A 51 8.89 -21.19 22.83
C GLY A 51 9.60 -19.90 22.42
N MET A 52 10.93 -19.90 22.49
CA MET A 52 11.76 -18.71 22.20
C MET A 52 11.58 -18.24 20.75
N ALA A 53 11.44 -19.16 19.80
CA ALA A 53 11.22 -18.80 18.40
C ALA A 53 9.93 -18.02 18.19
N ALA A 54 8.84 -18.40 18.89
CA ALA A 54 7.58 -17.68 18.86
C ALA A 54 7.72 -16.27 19.45
N SER A 55 8.40 -16.14 20.58
CA SER A 55 8.62 -14.82 21.21
C SER A 55 9.37 -13.88 20.28
N LEU A 56 10.46 -14.33 19.67
CA LEU A 56 11.24 -13.53 18.72
C LEU A 56 10.42 -13.17 17.46
N PHE A 57 9.63 -14.13 16.96
CA PHE A 57 8.76 -13.87 15.81
C PHE A 57 7.74 -12.77 16.12
N TYR A 58 7.01 -12.88 17.22
CA TYR A 58 6.00 -11.90 17.59
C TYR A 58 6.61 -10.53 17.95
N GLU A 59 7.76 -10.49 18.63
CA GLU A 59 8.49 -9.25 18.89
C GLU A 59 8.87 -8.55 17.58
N GLY A 60 9.41 -9.31 16.60
CA GLY A 60 9.73 -8.77 15.28
C GLY A 60 8.50 -8.24 14.54
N LYS A 61 7.36 -8.96 14.61
CA LYS A 61 6.11 -8.53 13.97
C LYS A 61 5.49 -7.30 14.64
N VAL A 62 5.61 -7.16 15.94
CA VAL A 62 5.19 -5.93 16.63
C VAL A 62 6.04 -4.74 16.20
N ALA A 63 7.37 -4.89 16.12
CA ALA A 63 8.25 -3.83 15.65
C ALA A 63 7.94 -3.44 14.19
N GLU A 64 7.69 -4.41 13.31
CA GLU A 64 7.29 -4.17 11.91
C GLU A 64 5.94 -3.44 11.84
N ALA A 65 4.94 -3.84 12.63
CA ALA A 65 3.64 -3.17 12.70
C ALA A 65 3.75 -1.70 13.12
N ILE A 66 4.58 -1.43 14.13
CA ILE A 66 4.84 -0.06 14.60
C ILE A 66 5.49 0.77 13.48
N ALA A 67 6.53 0.24 12.83
CA ALA A 67 7.22 0.92 11.73
C ALA A 67 6.26 1.24 10.57
N LEU A 68 5.43 0.27 10.17
CA LEU A 68 4.42 0.46 9.13
C LEU A 68 3.39 1.54 9.51
N THR A 69 2.96 1.57 10.78
CA THR A 69 1.99 2.56 11.28
C THR A 69 2.59 3.96 11.30
N VAL A 70 3.83 4.11 11.76
CA VAL A 70 4.56 5.38 11.77
C VAL A 70 4.74 5.91 10.33
N GLU A 71 5.17 5.04 9.41
CA GLU A 71 5.34 5.43 8.00
C GLU A 71 4.00 5.86 7.37
N TRP A 72 2.92 5.15 7.67
CA TRP A 72 1.57 5.49 7.19
C TRP A 72 1.09 6.84 7.74
N ASN A 73 1.28 7.08 9.03
CA ASN A 73 0.91 8.34 9.66
C ASN A 73 1.69 9.53 9.10
N LYS A 74 3.01 9.36 8.88
CA LYS A 74 3.83 10.38 8.23
C LYS A 74 3.29 10.75 6.86
N ARG A 75 2.96 9.75 6.02
CA ARG A 75 2.34 10.00 4.71
C ARG A 75 0.99 10.70 4.80
N ASN A 76 0.18 10.38 5.82
CA ASN A 76 -1.09 11.06 6.04
C ASN A 76 -0.92 12.53 6.44
N LEU A 77 0.05 12.83 7.30
CA LEU A 77 0.37 14.21 7.66
C LEU A 77 0.86 15.01 6.45
N GLU A 78 1.78 14.43 5.66
CA GLU A 78 2.24 15.04 4.41
C GLU A 78 1.07 15.29 3.44
N ARG A 79 0.12 14.34 3.35
CA ARG A 79 -1.10 14.49 2.54
C ARG A 79 -2.00 15.62 3.06
N GLN A 80 -2.22 15.73 4.37
CA GLN A 80 -3.02 16.82 4.95
C GLN A 80 -2.38 18.20 4.69
N GLU A 81 -1.06 18.29 4.75
CA GLU A 81 -0.33 19.50 4.38
C GLU A 81 -0.54 19.88 2.90
N VAL A 82 -0.53 18.88 2.01
CA VAL A 82 -0.83 19.07 0.58
C VAL A 82 -2.28 19.50 0.38
N GLU A 83 -3.23 18.86 1.08
CA GLU A 83 -4.66 19.22 1.02
C GLU A 83 -4.92 20.67 1.45
N ARG A 84 -4.16 21.19 2.44
CA ARG A 84 -4.25 22.61 2.85
C ARG A 84 -3.76 23.59 1.77
N ARG A 85 -2.90 23.14 0.86
CA ARG A 85 -2.32 23.98 -0.22
C ARG A 85 -3.11 23.93 -1.53
N LEU A 86 -3.92 22.89 -1.71
CA LEU A 86 -4.77 22.72 -2.89
C LEU A 86 -6.15 23.36 -2.66
N SER A 87 -6.79 23.81 -3.74
CA SER A 87 -8.19 24.25 -3.64
C SER A 87 -9.11 23.05 -3.35
N SER A 88 -10.22 23.30 -2.65
CA SER A 88 -11.24 22.27 -2.39
C SER A 88 -11.73 21.61 -3.68
N LYS A 89 -11.83 22.38 -4.77
CA LYS A 89 -12.17 21.87 -6.09
C LYS A 89 -11.13 20.90 -6.63
N ASP A 90 -9.83 21.27 -6.56
CA ASP A 90 -8.74 20.39 -7.03
C ASP A 90 -8.72 19.06 -6.25
N ILE A 91 -8.97 19.09 -4.94
CA ILE A 91 -9.04 17.89 -4.10
C ILE A 91 -10.21 16.99 -4.54
N GLU A 92 -11.37 17.54 -4.81
CA GLU A 92 -12.56 16.80 -5.25
C GLU A 92 -12.32 16.13 -6.61
N GLU A 93 -11.76 16.86 -7.56
CA GLU A 93 -11.37 16.32 -8.87
C GLU A 93 -10.30 15.22 -8.74
N LEU A 94 -9.31 15.38 -7.89
CA LEU A 94 -8.30 14.35 -7.64
C LEU A 94 -8.88 13.09 -6.99
N LYS A 95 -9.86 13.22 -6.09
CA LYS A 95 -10.62 12.09 -5.53
C LYS A 95 -11.38 11.35 -6.64
N THR A 96 -12.03 12.08 -7.52
CA THR A 96 -12.76 11.53 -8.68
C THR A 96 -11.81 10.74 -9.59
N ILE A 97 -10.66 11.32 -9.93
CA ILE A 97 -9.61 10.63 -10.71
C ILE A 97 -9.11 9.36 -9.99
N THR A 98 -8.88 9.44 -8.69
CA THR A 98 -8.43 8.29 -7.89
C THR A 98 -9.45 7.15 -7.90
N LEU A 99 -10.75 7.45 -7.77
CA LEU A 99 -11.83 6.47 -7.88
C LEU A 99 -11.88 5.86 -9.29
N PHE A 100 -11.84 6.70 -10.32
CA PHE A 100 -11.82 6.25 -11.71
C PHE A 100 -10.65 5.28 -11.98
N LEU A 101 -9.44 5.62 -11.54
CA LEU A 101 -8.26 4.76 -11.69
C LEU A 101 -8.39 3.45 -10.91
N ASN A 102 -9.06 3.45 -9.75
CA ASN A 102 -9.32 2.23 -8.98
C ASN A 102 -10.25 1.25 -9.72
N ASP A 103 -11.17 1.75 -10.51
CA ASP A 103 -12.13 0.92 -11.25
C ASP A 103 -11.58 0.54 -12.64
N HIS A 104 -10.68 1.36 -13.22
CA HIS A 104 -10.20 1.21 -14.59
C HIS A 104 -8.70 0.86 -14.70
N TYR A 105 -8.04 0.48 -13.59
CA TYR A 105 -6.60 0.19 -13.56
C TYR A 105 -6.14 -0.85 -14.58
N ALA A 106 -6.99 -1.81 -14.97
CA ALA A 106 -6.67 -2.85 -15.93
C ALA A 106 -6.69 -2.37 -17.39
N GLN A 107 -7.28 -1.21 -17.65
CA GLN A 107 -7.41 -0.62 -18.98
C GLN A 107 -6.22 0.31 -19.30
N ASP A 108 -6.08 0.65 -20.59
CA ASP A 108 -5.11 1.65 -21.03
C ASP A 108 -5.73 3.04 -20.88
N VAL A 109 -5.56 3.63 -19.68
CA VAL A 109 -6.07 4.98 -19.37
C VAL A 109 -5.09 6.02 -19.89
N THR A 110 -5.58 6.97 -20.70
CA THR A 110 -4.78 8.06 -21.28
C THR A 110 -4.86 9.33 -20.42
N ILE A 111 -3.83 10.18 -20.54
CA ILE A 111 -3.84 11.47 -19.83
C ILE A 111 -4.95 12.40 -20.38
N GLU A 112 -5.25 12.31 -21.66
CA GLU A 112 -6.30 13.08 -22.33
C GLU A 112 -7.69 12.74 -21.75
N GLU A 113 -7.94 11.48 -21.46
CA GLU A 113 -9.16 11.03 -20.80
C GLU A 113 -9.26 11.60 -19.37
N LEU A 114 -8.19 11.48 -18.60
CA LEU A 114 -8.15 11.99 -17.24
C LEU A 114 -8.29 13.52 -17.17
N THR A 115 -7.73 14.27 -18.12
CA THR A 115 -7.89 15.73 -18.16
C THR A 115 -9.34 16.15 -18.41
N LYS A 116 -10.09 15.38 -19.19
CA LYS A 116 -11.53 15.62 -19.41
C LYS A 116 -12.34 15.37 -18.15
N ILE A 117 -12.03 14.28 -17.44
CA ILE A 117 -12.71 13.91 -16.18
C ILE A 117 -12.43 14.95 -15.09
N ALA A 118 -11.16 15.37 -14.92
CA ALA A 118 -10.75 16.33 -13.90
C ALA A 118 -10.99 17.78 -14.27
N CYS A 119 -11.42 18.09 -15.50
CA CYS A 119 -11.50 19.47 -16.00
C CYS A 119 -10.20 20.29 -15.74
N MET A 120 -9.04 19.62 -15.84
CA MET A 120 -7.71 20.20 -15.59
C MET A 120 -6.80 20.02 -16.80
N GLY A 121 -5.89 20.96 -17.03
CA GLY A 121 -4.81 20.77 -18.00
C GLY A 121 -3.85 19.64 -17.54
N ALA A 122 -3.22 18.92 -18.50
CA ALA A 122 -2.38 17.76 -18.24
C ALA A 122 -1.25 18.03 -17.23
N THR A 123 -0.54 19.15 -17.38
CA THR A 123 0.56 19.52 -16.47
C THR A 123 0.07 19.74 -15.04
N LYS A 124 -1.06 20.46 -14.88
CA LYS A 124 -1.66 20.69 -13.57
C LYS A 124 -2.10 19.37 -12.96
N LEU A 125 -2.82 18.53 -13.71
CA LEU A 125 -3.29 17.23 -13.24
C LEU A 125 -2.13 16.35 -12.76
N GLN A 126 -1.07 16.18 -13.56
CA GLN A 126 0.09 15.37 -13.20
C GLN A 126 0.80 15.87 -11.93
N SER A 127 0.99 17.19 -11.82
CA SER A 127 1.69 17.79 -10.67
C SER A 127 0.85 17.71 -9.40
N THR A 128 -0.44 18.05 -9.45
CA THR A 128 -1.34 17.99 -8.29
C THR A 128 -1.63 16.56 -7.87
N PHE A 129 -1.79 15.61 -8.82
CA PHE A 129 -1.95 14.20 -8.52
C PHE A 129 -0.73 13.62 -7.79
N LYS A 130 0.49 13.95 -8.27
CA LYS A 130 1.73 13.52 -7.61
C LYS A 130 1.86 14.11 -6.21
N GLN A 131 1.51 15.38 -6.01
CA GLN A 131 1.50 16.01 -4.69
C GLN A 131 0.50 15.33 -3.76
N TYR A 132 -0.73 15.07 -4.23
CA TYR A 132 -1.82 14.53 -3.43
C TYR A 132 -1.63 13.04 -3.08
N ASN A 133 -1.20 12.22 -4.04
CA ASN A 133 -1.06 10.76 -3.88
C ASN A 133 0.37 10.31 -3.55
N GLY A 134 1.37 11.20 -3.57
CA GLY A 134 2.78 10.87 -3.32
C GLY A 134 3.45 10.09 -4.45
N CYS A 135 2.74 9.82 -5.55
CA CYS A 135 3.25 9.09 -6.71
C CYS A 135 2.60 9.61 -8.00
N THR A 136 3.23 9.33 -9.13
CA THR A 136 2.68 9.66 -10.46
C THR A 136 1.46 8.79 -10.78
N ILE A 137 0.62 9.23 -11.72
CA ILE A 137 -0.55 8.47 -12.20
C ILE A 137 -0.13 7.07 -12.68
N THR A 138 0.97 6.97 -13.44
CA THR A 138 1.48 5.69 -13.95
C THR A 138 1.92 4.76 -12.81
N GLU A 139 2.64 5.29 -11.81
CA GLU A 139 3.03 4.52 -10.62
C GLU A 139 1.81 4.07 -9.82
N TYR A 140 0.80 4.94 -9.70
CA TYR A 140 -0.46 4.61 -9.02
C TYR A 140 -1.17 3.43 -9.69
N ILE A 141 -1.35 3.49 -11.02
CA ILE A 141 -1.96 2.39 -11.80
C ILE A 141 -1.14 1.10 -11.62
N GLN A 142 0.19 1.19 -11.71
CA GLN A 142 1.05 0.02 -11.53
C GLN A 142 0.90 -0.58 -10.12
N GLN A 143 0.86 0.22 -9.07
CA GLN A 143 0.65 -0.26 -7.70
C GLN A 143 -0.70 -0.95 -7.56
N ARG A 144 -1.78 -0.39 -8.13
CA ARG A 144 -3.11 -1.01 -8.13
C ARG A 144 -3.11 -2.35 -8.86
N ARG A 145 -2.48 -2.43 -10.04
CA ARG A 145 -2.32 -3.69 -10.78
C ARG A 145 -1.58 -4.75 -9.96
N MET A 146 -0.49 -4.37 -9.27
CA MET A 146 0.28 -5.31 -8.43
C MET A 146 -0.53 -5.77 -7.21
N SER A 147 -1.20 -4.87 -6.49
CA SER A 147 -2.05 -5.24 -5.36
C SER A 147 -3.17 -6.20 -5.76
N GLN A 148 -3.80 -5.96 -6.90
CA GLN A 148 -4.84 -6.86 -7.42
C GLN A 148 -4.25 -8.21 -7.87
N ALA A 149 -3.06 -8.21 -8.47
CA ALA A 149 -2.37 -9.45 -8.83
C ALA A 149 -2.04 -10.30 -7.59
N GLU A 150 -1.55 -9.69 -6.53
CA GLU A 150 -1.30 -10.36 -5.25
C GLU A 150 -2.58 -11.02 -4.71
N TYR A 151 -3.69 -10.28 -4.74
CA TYR A 151 -4.99 -10.82 -4.33
C TYR A 151 -5.42 -12.03 -5.18
N LEU A 152 -5.35 -11.91 -6.51
CA LEU A 152 -5.75 -12.99 -7.43
C LEU A 152 -4.84 -14.21 -7.29
N LEU A 153 -3.53 -14.02 -7.14
CA LEU A 153 -2.59 -15.11 -6.94
C LEU A 153 -2.83 -15.87 -5.63
N ALA A 154 -3.27 -15.16 -4.58
CA ALA A 154 -3.52 -15.75 -3.26
C ALA A 154 -4.87 -16.46 -3.17
N HIS A 155 -5.91 -15.99 -3.89
CA HIS A 155 -7.31 -16.40 -3.64
C HIS A 155 -7.99 -17.04 -4.84
N THR A 156 -7.30 -17.23 -5.98
CA THR A 156 -7.90 -17.84 -7.18
C THR A 156 -6.94 -18.85 -7.81
N ASP A 157 -7.52 -19.75 -8.62
CA ASP A 157 -6.78 -20.76 -9.41
C ASP A 157 -6.34 -20.25 -10.79
N LEU A 158 -6.54 -18.95 -11.11
CA LEU A 158 -6.10 -18.34 -12.36
C LEU A 158 -4.61 -18.54 -12.55
N ASN A 159 -4.15 -19.08 -13.68
CA ASN A 159 -2.71 -19.20 -13.93
C ASN A 159 -2.04 -17.80 -14.03
N VAL A 160 -0.72 -17.76 -13.93
CA VAL A 160 0.05 -16.48 -13.91
C VAL A 160 -0.22 -15.64 -15.16
N GLY A 161 -0.40 -16.27 -16.33
CA GLY A 161 -0.74 -15.58 -17.58
C GLY A 161 -2.13 -14.97 -17.55
N GLN A 162 -3.11 -15.69 -17.01
CA GLN A 162 -4.47 -15.18 -16.82
C GLN A 162 -4.50 -14.02 -15.83
N VAL A 163 -3.77 -14.12 -14.71
CA VAL A 163 -3.64 -13.01 -13.75
C VAL A 163 -3.03 -11.78 -14.44
N ALA A 164 -1.97 -11.95 -15.23
CA ALA A 164 -1.34 -10.86 -15.98
C ALA A 164 -2.36 -10.13 -16.87
N ILE A 165 -3.15 -10.87 -17.65
CA ILE A 165 -4.19 -10.32 -18.53
C ILE A 165 -5.27 -9.60 -17.71
N THR A 166 -5.76 -10.22 -16.65
CA THR A 166 -6.81 -9.67 -15.78
C THR A 166 -6.41 -8.33 -15.17
N VAL A 167 -5.12 -8.16 -14.82
CA VAL A 167 -4.63 -6.91 -14.24
C VAL A 167 -4.09 -5.92 -15.29
N GLY A 168 -4.31 -6.18 -16.59
CA GLY A 168 -4.04 -5.24 -17.67
C GLY A 168 -2.65 -5.35 -18.29
N TYR A 169 -1.99 -6.52 -18.24
CA TYR A 169 -0.73 -6.77 -18.96
C TYR A 169 -0.94 -7.72 -20.13
N THR A 170 -0.58 -7.28 -21.32
CA THR A 170 -0.63 -8.12 -22.54
C THR A 170 0.48 -9.17 -22.58
N LYS A 171 1.64 -8.91 -21.92
CA LYS A 171 2.79 -9.80 -21.87
C LYS A 171 3.05 -10.30 -20.46
N ALA A 172 2.91 -11.61 -20.24
CA ALA A 172 3.15 -12.24 -18.92
C ALA A 172 4.60 -12.04 -18.42
N SER A 173 5.59 -11.94 -19.33
CA SER A 173 6.98 -11.66 -18.97
C SER A 173 7.14 -10.28 -18.35
N ARG A 174 6.51 -9.25 -18.93
CA ARG A 174 6.54 -7.89 -18.37
C ARG A 174 5.83 -7.81 -17.04
N PHE A 175 4.71 -8.49 -16.90
CA PHE A 175 4.03 -8.64 -15.61
C PHE A 175 4.94 -9.27 -14.56
N ALA A 176 5.56 -10.42 -14.85
CA ALA A 176 6.42 -11.13 -13.90
C ALA A 176 7.61 -10.28 -13.44
N GLU A 177 8.24 -9.53 -14.35
CA GLU A 177 9.32 -8.60 -14.04
C GLU A 177 8.87 -7.52 -13.05
N LEU A 178 7.75 -6.83 -13.35
CA LEU A 178 7.21 -5.76 -12.51
C LEU A 178 6.70 -6.28 -11.16
N PHE A 179 6.09 -7.46 -11.15
CA PHE A 179 5.64 -8.11 -9.93
C PHE A 179 6.82 -8.45 -9.01
N ARG A 180 7.90 -9.06 -9.57
CA ARG A 180 9.13 -9.33 -8.82
C ARG A 180 9.76 -8.04 -8.30
N LYS A 181 9.77 -6.96 -9.09
CA LYS A 181 10.28 -5.65 -8.62
C LYS A 181 9.46 -5.10 -7.46
N SER A 182 8.15 -5.34 -7.44
CA SER A 182 7.23 -4.87 -6.39
C SER A 182 7.29 -5.72 -5.12
N THR A 183 7.34 -7.05 -5.26
CA THR A 183 7.18 -8.01 -4.15
C THR A 183 8.47 -8.70 -3.73
N GLY A 184 9.54 -8.59 -4.54
CA GLY A 184 10.81 -9.28 -4.34
C GLY A 184 10.87 -10.71 -4.90
N ILE A 185 9.73 -11.35 -5.19
CA ILE A 185 9.63 -12.74 -5.66
C ILE A 185 8.78 -12.88 -6.92
N LEU A 186 8.93 -14.00 -7.63
CA LEU A 186 8.15 -14.26 -8.84
C LEU A 186 6.67 -14.57 -8.51
N PRO A 187 5.72 -14.28 -9.43
CA PRO A 187 4.30 -14.55 -9.20
C PRO A 187 3.99 -16.02 -8.85
N ALA A 188 4.69 -16.98 -9.46
CA ALA A 188 4.51 -18.40 -9.16
C ALA A 188 5.00 -18.77 -7.76
N GLU A 189 6.08 -18.16 -7.30
CA GLU A 189 6.60 -18.34 -5.94
C GLU A 189 5.65 -17.71 -4.91
N TYR A 190 5.18 -16.50 -5.19
CA TYR A 190 4.18 -15.80 -4.35
C TYR A 190 2.93 -16.67 -4.14
N ARG A 191 2.40 -17.27 -5.21
CA ARG A 191 1.26 -18.18 -5.12
C ARG A 191 1.53 -19.35 -4.20
N LYS A 192 2.66 -20.04 -4.36
CA LYS A 192 3.01 -21.19 -3.51
C LYS A 192 3.10 -20.82 -2.03
N MET A 193 3.52 -19.58 -1.73
CA MET A 193 3.59 -19.09 -0.35
C MET A 193 2.22 -18.67 0.19
N ALA A 194 1.35 -18.12 -0.66
CA ALA A 194 0.07 -17.56 -0.24
C ALA A 194 -1.05 -18.62 -0.12
N GLN A 195 -0.93 -19.75 -0.82
CA GLN A 195 -1.93 -20.83 -0.84
C GLN A 195 -1.57 -22.03 0.07
N LYS A 196 -0.45 -21.95 0.82
CA LYS A 196 -0.11 -22.90 1.90
C LYS A 196 -0.87 -22.53 3.17
#